data_9dc5d5fe3e124c446d1438f8751b3435
#
_entry.id   9dc5d5fe3e124c446d1438f8751b3435
#
_cell.length_a   1.000
_cell.length_b   1.000
_cell.length_c   1.000
_cell.angle_alpha   90.00
_cell.angle_beta   90.00
_cell.angle_gamma   90.00
#
_symmetry.space_group_name_H-M   'P 1'
#
loop_
_entity.id
_entity.type
_entity.pdbx_description
1 polymer ?
#
loop_
_entity_poly.entity_id
_entity_poly.type
_entity_poly.pdbx_seq_one_letter_code
_entity_poly.pdbx_strand_id
1 'polypeptide(L)'
;MSSCPVTVTARWCELLTLLLLVPATAQAQSNSRELVSKMVAKELEAQKQPRYWMYLDSKKSPARLEVTRVVQTPQCWLTWPLSINGHPPTEGERKHAREQIEHLVSDSDVRKKNRDEIDSDRRKSAEMLKMLPDAFLFSRDGRQGKSIRLKFRPNPEYHPTTNESKVFHSMDGVLLIDAKQTRLAQLSGTLASDVDFGFGILGKLKKRGTFAVTQSEVVPGDWEVSVLDVHISGRALFFHTIGEQQHEVRGQFKPVPSDLTLAKAATMATRKSN
;
A
#
# COMPACT_ATOMS: atom_id res chain seq x y z
N MET A 1 80.77 -11.54 -48.37
CA MET A 1 80.56 -10.13 -48.09
C MET A 1 79.15 -9.80 -48.49
N SER A 2 78.20 -9.71 -47.55
CA SER A 2 76.99 -8.95 -47.62
C SER A 2 76.13 -9.36 -46.42
N SER A 3 76.05 -8.50 -45.49
CA SER A 3 75.25 -8.60 -44.27
C SER A 3 73.80 -8.34 -44.59
N CYS A 4 72.89 -9.25 -44.16
CA CYS A 4 71.43 -8.97 -44.02
C CYS A 4 71.10 -8.47 -42.65
N PRO A 5 70.30 -7.43 -42.49
CA PRO A 5 69.79 -7.04 -41.17
C PRO A 5 68.43 -7.77 -40.93
N VAL A 6 68.32 -8.34 -39.73
CA VAL A 6 67.16 -8.96 -39.18
C VAL A 6 66.19 -7.84 -38.74
N THR A 7 65.01 -7.79 -39.37
CA THR A 7 63.90 -6.93 -38.92
C THR A 7 63.10 -7.66 -37.86
N VAL A 8 63.20 -7.18 -36.61
CA VAL A 8 62.32 -7.56 -35.51
C VAL A 8 61.04 -6.78 -35.65
N THR A 9 59.96 -7.42 -36.13
CA THR A 9 58.62 -6.87 -36.14
C THR A 9 58.00 -7.02 -34.76
N ALA A 10 57.70 -5.90 -34.14
CA ALA A 10 56.99 -5.81 -32.85
C ALA A 10 55.54 -6.31 -33.00
N ARG A 11 55.28 -7.44 -32.36
CA ARG A 11 53.91 -7.95 -32.07
C ARG A 11 53.50 -7.52 -30.68
N TRP A 12 53.14 -6.25 -30.52
CA TRP A 12 52.53 -5.73 -29.30
C TRP A 12 51.45 -4.75 -29.70
N CYS A 13 50.21 -5.20 -29.88
CA CYS A 13 48.97 -4.39 -29.78
C CYS A 13 47.71 -5.23 -30.07
N GLU A 14 47.50 -6.32 -29.31
CA GLU A 14 46.20 -6.96 -29.22
C GLU A 14 45.92 -7.38 -27.76
N LEU A 15 45.80 -6.39 -26.89
CA LEU A 15 45.29 -6.61 -25.55
C LEU A 15 44.46 -5.39 -25.15
N LEU A 16 43.25 -5.66 -24.70
CA LEU A 16 42.33 -4.78 -24.01
C LEU A 16 41.39 -3.90 -24.84
N THR A 17 40.37 -4.52 -25.39
CA THR A 17 39.02 -3.93 -25.34
C THR A 17 38.01 -5.01 -24.96
N LEU A 18 38.12 -5.56 -23.76
CA LEU A 18 37.02 -6.23 -23.11
C LEU A 18 36.11 -5.13 -22.55
N LEU A 19 35.37 -4.49 -23.46
CA LEU A 19 34.30 -3.56 -23.11
C LEU A 19 33.25 -4.37 -22.35
N LEU A 20 33.12 -4.13 -21.04
CA LEU A 20 32.08 -4.65 -20.18
C LEU A 20 30.72 -4.19 -20.76
N LEU A 21 30.15 -4.98 -21.64
CA LEU A 21 28.76 -4.89 -22.05
C LEU A 21 27.90 -5.25 -20.81
N VAL A 22 27.68 -4.29 -19.93
CA VAL A 22 26.61 -4.40 -18.94
C VAL A 22 25.32 -4.53 -19.74
N PRO A 23 24.59 -5.64 -19.64
CA PRO A 23 23.39 -5.83 -20.43
C PRO A 23 22.40 -4.69 -20.13
N ALA A 24 21.86 -4.05 -21.16
CA ALA A 24 20.91 -2.93 -21.03
C ALA A 24 19.71 -3.26 -20.12
N THR A 25 19.38 -4.53 -19.99
CA THR A 25 18.35 -5.04 -19.05
C THR A 25 18.70 -4.86 -17.59
N ALA A 26 19.97 -5.05 -17.20
CA ALA A 26 20.43 -4.85 -15.82
C ALA A 26 20.37 -3.37 -15.43
N GLN A 27 20.75 -2.48 -16.33
CA GLN A 27 20.68 -1.03 -16.12
C GLN A 27 19.24 -0.53 -15.99
N ALA A 28 18.32 -1.01 -16.85
CA ALA A 28 16.91 -0.65 -16.80
C ALA A 28 16.23 -1.14 -15.51
N GLN A 29 16.60 -2.31 -15.01
CA GLN A 29 16.11 -2.84 -13.74
C GLN A 29 16.66 -2.05 -12.54
N SER A 30 17.95 -1.68 -12.55
CA SER A 30 18.55 -0.84 -11.52
C SER A 30 17.84 0.51 -11.41
N ASN A 31 17.56 1.17 -12.54
CA ASN A 31 16.84 2.44 -12.58
C ASN A 31 15.40 2.32 -12.06
N SER A 32 14.73 1.22 -12.35
CA SER A 32 13.36 0.97 -11.87
C SER A 32 13.33 0.73 -10.37
N ARG A 33 14.28 -0.06 -9.83
CA ARG A 33 14.43 -0.29 -8.38
C ARG A 33 14.75 1.00 -7.63
N GLU A 34 15.63 1.84 -8.17
CA GLU A 34 15.95 3.14 -7.57
C GLU A 34 14.74 4.06 -7.50
N LEU A 35 13.92 4.10 -8.56
CA LEU A 35 12.67 4.87 -8.57
C LEU A 35 11.70 4.38 -7.48
N VAL A 36 11.54 3.06 -7.33
CA VAL A 36 10.72 2.46 -6.28
C VAL A 36 11.27 2.80 -4.89
N SER A 37 12.59 2.73 -4.68
CA SER A 37 13.23 3.12 -3.41
C SER A 37 12.96 4.59 -3.06
N LYS A 38 13.04 5.50 -4.03
CA LYS A 38 12.70 6.92 -3.84
C LYS A 38 11.22 7.12 -3.47
N MET A 39 10.33 6.41 -4.14
CA MET A 39 8.90 6.45 -3.82
C MET A 39 8.65 5.94 -2.40
N VAL A 40 9.20 4.78 -2.02
CA VAL A 40 9.09 4.23 -0.66
C VAL A 40 9.61 5.21 0.39
N ALA A 41 10.76 5.83 0.16
CA ALA A 41 11.31 6.84 1.09
C ALA A 41 10.34 8.01 1.31
N LYS A 42 9.68 8.49 0.24
CA LYS A 42 8.66 9.55 0.34
C LYS A 42 7.40 9.13 1.05
N GLU A 43 6.91 7.90 0.82
CA GLU A 43 5.76 7.36 1.55
C GLU A 43 6.07 7.23 3.05
N LEU A 44 7.23 6.72 3.41
CA LEU A 44 7.65 6.58 4.80
C LEU A 44 7.88 7.94 5.48
N GLU A 45 8.38 8.95 4.76
CA GLU A 45 8.52 10.30 5.29
C GLU A 45 7.18 10.96 5.55
N ALA A 46 6.21 10.80 4.64
CA ALA A 46 4.85 11.30 4.83
C ALA A 46 4.17 10.68 6.08
N GLN A 47 4.46 9.41 6.39
CA GLN A 47 3.90 8.74 7.57
C GLN A 47 4.44 9.29 8.91
N LYS A 48 5.60 9.97 8.92
CA LYS A 48 6.18 10.56 10.15
C LYS A 48 5.44 11.80 10.64
N GLN A 49 4.76 12.50 9.72
CA GLN A 49 3.98 13.70 10.02
C GLN A 49 2.52 13.49 9.60
N PRO A 50 1.78 12.63 10.32
CA PRO A 50 0.42 12.29 9.92
C PRO A 50 -0.47 13.52 9.95
N ARG A 51 -1.22 13.71 8.88
CA ARG A 51 -2.36 14.63 8.86
C ARG A 51 -3.62 13.87 9.22
N TYR A 52 -4.59 14.58 9.74
CA TYR A 52 -5.86 14.00 10.15
C TYR A 52 -6.97 14.51 9.25
N TRP A 53 -7.89 13.61 8.93
CA TRP A 53 -8.92 13.85 7.96
C TRP A 53 -10.30 13.52 8.51
N MET A 54 -11.29 14.25 8.04
CA MET A 54 -12.66 13.78 8.00
C MET A 54 -12.95 13.37 6.56
N TYR A 55 -13.50 12.17 6.35
CA TYR A 55 -13.83 11.67 5.02
C TYR A 55 -15.05 10.75 5.06
N LEU A 56 -15.60 10.44 3.90
CA LEU A 56 -16.59 9.39 3.73
C LEU A 56 -15.89 8.12 3.28
N ASP A 57 -16.21 7.03 3.95
CA ASP A 57 -15.75 5.68 3.66
C ASP A 57 -16.94 4.83 3.21
N SER A 58 -16.90 4.36 1.97
CA SER A 58 -17.87 3.42 1.40
C SER A 58 -17.25 2.05 1.30
N LYS A 59 -17.66 1.13 2.16
CA LYS A 59 -17.15 -0.24 2.24
C LYS A 59 -18.19 -1.23 1.77
N LYS A 60 -17.89 -1.96 0.71
CA LYS A 60 -18.73 -3.03 0.16
C LYS A 60 -18.08 -4.38 0.41
N SER A 61 -18.84 -5.29 0.98
CA SER A 61 -18.56 -6.72 1.10
C SER A 61 -19.74 -7.52 0.50
N PRO A 62 -19.63 -8.86 0.33
CA PRO A 62 -20.75 -9.67 -0.17
C PRO A 62 -22.04 -9.52 0.63
N ALA A 63 -21.94 -9.28 1.94
CA ALA A 63 -23.09 -9.21 2.84
C ALA A 63 -23.56 -7.78 3.13
N ARG A 64 -22.72 -6.74 2.89
CA ARG A 64 -23.01 -5.39 3.40
C ARG A 64 -22.34 -4.31 2.55
N LEU A 65 -23.11 -3.29 2.24
CA LEU A 65 -22.63 -2.01 1.75
C LEU A 65 -22.85 -0.97 2.85
N GLU A 66 -21.80 -0.38 3.34
CA GLU A 66 -21.85 0.63 4.40
C GLU A 66 -21.13 1.91 3.97
N VAL A 67 -21.78 3.04 4.21
CA VAL A 67 -21.15 4.36 4.06
C VAL A 67 -21.07 4.98 5.43
N THR A 68 -19.85 5.29 5.86
CA THR A 68 -19.55 5.91 7.15
C THR A 68 -18.85 7.25 6.97
N ARG A 69 -19.05 8.16 7.90
CA ARG A 69 -18.19 9.30 8.10
C ARG A 69 -17.13 8.93 9.11
N VAL A 70 -15.88 9.13 8.75
CA VAL A 70 -14.72 8.92 9.62
C VAL A 70 -14.15 10.27 10.00
N VAL A 71 -13.86 10.48 11.29
CA VAL A 71 -13.12 11.64 11.80
C VAL A 71 -11.88 11.15 12.52
N GLN A 72 -10.72 11.41 11.96
CA GLN A 72 -9.43 11.05 12.52
C GLN A 72 -8.99 12.10 13.55
N THR A 73 -8.43 11.64 14.63
CA THR A 73 -7.71 12.47 15.63
C THR A 73 -6.39 11.80 16.00
N PRO A 74 -5.47 12.50 16.67
CA PRO A 74 -4.25 11.88 17.20
C PRO A 74 -4.52 10.75 18.22
N GLN A 75 -5.70 10.75 18.84
CA GLN A 75 -6.04 9.83 19.93
C GLN A 75 -6.82 8.60 19.48
N CYS A 76 -7.72 8.75 18.50
CA CYS A 76 -8.56 7.68 17.98
C CYS A 76 -9.25 8.12 16.69
N TRP A 77 -9.89 7.16 16.00
CA TRP A 77 -10.75 7.44 14.86
C TRP A 77 -12.21 7.21 15.27
N LEU A 78 -13.05 8.22 15.00
CA LEU A 78 -14.49 8.17 15.28
C LEU A 78 -15.22 7.87 13.98
N THR A 79 -16.16 6.93 14.02
CA THR A 79 -16.95 6.52 12.85
C THR A 79 -18.43 6.71 13.11
N TRP A 80 -19.17 7.17 12.09
CA TRP A 80 -20.60 7.35 12.16
C TRP A 80 -21.26 6.82 10.88
N PRO A 81 -22.22 5.87 10.97
CA PRO A 81 -22.91 5.34 9.80
C PRO A 81 -23.83 6.39 9.18
N LEU A 82 -23.74 6.54 7.87
CA LEU A 82 -24.62 7.41 7.06
C LEU A 82 -25.62 6.61 6.26
N SER A 83 -25.22 5.42 5.76
CA SER A 83 -26.08 4.52 5.01
C SER A 83 -25.64 3.08 5.21
N ILE A 84 -26.58 2.15 5.28
CA ILE A 84 -26.36 0.70 5.34
C ILE A 84 -27.28 0.05 4.31
N ASN A 85 -26.67 -0.66 3.34
CA ASN A 85 -27.35 -1.28 2.21
C ASN A 85 -28.27 -0.31 1.43
N GLY A 86 -27.83 0.95 1.30
CA GLY A 86 -28.56 2.00 0.57
C GLY A 86 -29.66 2.70 1.38
N HIS A 87 -29.88 2.30 2.64
CA HIS A 87 -30.90 2.89 3.51
C HIS A 87 -30.26 3.71 4.65
N PRO A 88 -30.95 4.73 5.18
CA PRO A 88 -30.50 5.39 6.40
C PRO A 88 -30.37 4.37 7.54
N PRO A 89 -29.37 4.53 8.43
CA PRO A 89 -29.21 3.64 9.57
C PRO A 89 -30.46 3.62 10.46
N THR A 90 -30.82 2.46 10.95
CA THR A 90 -31.89 2.27 11.94
C THR A 90 -31.55 2.99 13.25
N GLU A 91 -32.55 3.17 14.12
CA GLU A 91 -32.30 3.76 15.44
C GLU A 91 -31.35 2.91 16.29
N GLY A 92 -31.45 1.57 16.19
CA GLY A 92 -30.53 0.65 16.86
C GLY A 92 -29.08 0.82 16.40
N GLU A 93 -28.86 0.94 15.09
CA GLU A 93 -27.53 1.15 14.52
C GLU A 93 -26.95 2.53 14.93
N ARG A 94 -27.77 3.57 14.92
CA ARG A 94 -27.36 4.90 15.40
C ARG A 94 -27.05 4.89 16.90
N LYS A 95 -27.85 4.20 17.70
CA LYS A 95 -27.62 4.07 19.15
C LYS A 95 -26.28 3.37 19.40
N HIS A 96 -26.05 2.24 18.74
CA HIS A 96 -24.78 1.50 18.85
C HIS A 96 -23.56 2.36 18.46
N ALA A 97 -23.65 3.07 17.34
CA ALA A 97 -22.58 3.97 16.90
C ALA A 97 -22.33 5.12 17.89
N ARG A 98 -23.40 5.65 18.51
CA ARG A 98 -23.29 6.69 19.55
C ARG A 98 -22.58 6.14 20.78
N GLU A 99 -22.98 4.97 21.26
CA GLU A 99 -22.34 4.30 22.41
C GLU A 99 -20.84 4.04 22.14
N GLN A 100 -20.47 3.60 20.93
CA GLN A 100 -19.06 3.44 20.55
C GLN A 100 -18.28 4.75 20.61
N ILE A 101 -18.87 5.85 20.10
CA ILE A 101 -18.25 7.18 20.18
C ILE A 101 -18.12 7.64 21.64
N GLU A 102 -19.16 7.45 22.46
CA GLU A 102 -19.16 7.81 23.87
C GLU A 102 -18.08 7.04 24.63
N HIS A 103 -17.92 5.74 24.37
CA HIS A 103 -16.82 4.95 24.94
C HIS A 103 -15.45 5.46 24.50
N LEU A 104 -15.26 5.79 23.23
CA LEU A 104 -14.00 6.38 22.76
C LEU A 104 -13.72 7.75 23.38
N VAL A 105 -14.74 8.54 23.69
CA VAL A 105 -14.60 9.87 24.32
C VAL A 105 -14.32 9.77 25.82
N SER A 106 -15.00 8.86 26.54
CA SER A 106 -14.96 8.77 28.00
C SER A 106 -13.90 7.80 28.53
N ASP A 107 -13.63 6.69 27.82
CA ASP A 107 -12.77 5.62 28.31
C ASP A 107 -11.37 5.69 27.66
N SER A 108 -10.34 5.85 28.49
CA SER A 108 -8.94 5.93 28.06
C SER A 108 -8.41 4.60 27.52
N ASP A 109 -8.88 3.46 28.04
CA ASP A 109 -8.39 2.14 27.64
C ASP A 109 -8.97 1.74 26.29
N VAL A 110 -10.24 2.05 26.06
CA VAL A 110 -10.88 1.88 24.73
C VAL A 110 -10.17 2.73 23.69
N ARG A 111 -9.86 3.99 23.99
CA ARG A 111 -9.06 4.85 23.09
C ARG A 111 -7.68 4.29 22.83
N LYS A 112 -7.01 3.84 23.88
CA LYS A 112 -5.67 3.24 23.76
C LYS A 112 -5.70 2.04 22.82
N LYS A 113 -6.68 1.13 22.99
CA LYS A 113 -6.85 -0.04 22.11
C LYS A 113 -7.06 0.38 20.65
N ASN A 114 -7.96 1.32 20.38
CA ASN A 114 -8.22 1.83 19.03
C ASN A 114 -6.94 2.44 18.40
N ARG A 115 -6.18 3.23 19.15
CA ARG A 115 -4.91 3.79 18.70
C ARG A 115 -3.87 2.70 18.43
N ASP A 116 -3.74 1.71 19.31
CA ASP A 116 -2.78 0.61 19.16
C ASP A 116 -3.08 -0.21 17.89
N GLU A 117 -4.36 -0.40 17.52
CA GLU A 117 -4.80 -1.02 16.28
C GLU A 117 -4.38 -0.18 15.06
N ILE A 118 -4.68 1.12 15.06
CA ILE A 118 -4.28 2.07 14.00
C ILE A 118 -2.76 2.07 13.81
N ASP A 119 -2.00 2.14 14.89
CA ASP A 119 -0.55 2.15 14.86
C ASP A 119 0.03 0.80 14.41
N SER A 120 -0.63 -0.31 14.75
CA SER A 120 -0.28 -1.65 14.24
C SER A 120 -0.43 -1.72 12.73
N ASP A 121 -1.55 -1.27 12.19
CA ASP A 121 -1.82 -1.29 10.75
C ASP A 121 -0.87 -0.35 9.99
N ARG A 122 -0.54 0.80 10.57
CA ARG A 122 0.47 1.71 10.01
C ARG A 122 1.85 1.07 9.97
N ARG A 123 2.27 0.37 11.04
CA ARG A 123 3.55 -0.36 11.06
C ARG A 123 3.59 -1.45 10.00
N LYS A 124 2.55 -2.29 9.89
CA LYS A 124 2.47 -3.34 8.86
C LYS A 124 2.58 -2.76 7.45
N SER A 125 1.85 -1.67 7.18
CA SER A 125 1.92 -0.97 5.89
C SER A 125 3.33 -0.42 5.61
N ALA A 126 4.00 0.15 6.61
CA ALA A 126 5.37 0.63 6.47
C ALA A 126 6.37 -0.51 6.20
N GLU A 127 6.20 -1.67 6.85
CA GLU A 127 7.04 -2.85 6.62
C GLU A 127 6.85 -3.40 5.20
N MET A 128 5.61 -3.46 4.72
CA MET A 128 5.32 -3.87 3.34
C MET A 128 5.91 -2.89 2.32
N LEU A 129 5.85 -1.58 2.57
CA LEU A 129 6.50 -0.59 1.71
C LEU A 129 8.03 -0.76 1.69
N LYS A 130 8.66 -0.97 2.84
CA LYS A 130 10.11 -1.14 2.96
C LYS A 130 10.63 -2.35 2.18
N MET A 131 9.87 -3.44 2.13
CA MET A 131 10.30 -4.64 1.41
C MET A 131 10.20 -4.50 -0.12
N LEU A 132 9.36 -3.59 -0.64
CA LEU A 132 9.09 -3.47 -2.08
C LEU A 132 10.35 -3.47 -2.96
N PRO A 133 11.38 -2.62 -2.73
CA PRO A 133 12.53 -2.54 -3.62
C PRO A 133 13.36 -3.82 -3.71
N ASP A 134 13.33 -4.64 -2.67
CA ASP A 134 14.16 -5.86 -2.57
C ASP A 134 13.36 -7.11 -2.89
N ALA A 135 12.08 -7.14 -2.51
CA ALA A 135 11.21 -8.29 -2.69
C ALA A 135 10.77 -8.50 -4.13
N PHE A 136 10.90 -7.48 -4.99
CA PHE A 136 10.41 -7.56 -6.36
C PHE A 136 11.44 -7.12 -7.39
N LEU A 137 11.34 -7.71 -8.58
CA LEU A 137 12.01 -7.28 -9.79
C LEU A 137 11.06 -6.39 -10.59
N PHE A 138 11.51 -5.17 -10.93
CA PHE A 138 10.71 -4.17 -11.63
C PHE A 138 11.16 -3.99 -13.06
N SER A 139 10.20 -3.87 -13.97
CA SER A 139 10.44 -3.49 -15.37
C SER A 139 9.56 -2.31 -15.75
N ARG A 140 10.13 -1.36 -16.51
CA ARG A 140 9.37 -0.21 -16.98
C ARG A 140 8.38 -0.65 -18.06
N ASP A 141 7.11 -0.25 -17.90
CA ASP A 141 5.99 -0.58 -18.78
C ASP A 141 5.27 0.68 -19.29
N GLY A 142 6.06 1.74 -19.56
CA GLY A 142 5.55 2.99 -20.09
C GLY A 142 4.99 3.96 -19.06
N ARG A 143 3.86 4.58 -19.40
CA ARG A 143 3.15 5.56 -18.55
C ARG A 143 1.65 5.28 -18.58
N GLN A 144 0.97 5.66 -17.50
CA GLN A 144 -0.49 5.66 -17.41
C GLN A 144 -0.93 7.02 -16.83
N GLY A 145 -1.47 7.87 -17.68
CA GLY A 145 -1.78 9.25 -17.32
C GLY A 145 -0.53 10.01 -16.84
N LYS A 146 -0.58 10.53 -15.63
CA LYS A 146 0.54 11.27 -14.99
C LYS A 146 1.57 10.33 -14.34
N SER A 147 1.30 9.03 -14.27
CA SER A 147 2.13 8.07 -13.55
C SER A 147 3.09 7.31 -14.46
N ILE A 148 4.28 7.00 -13.93
CA ILE A 148 5.18 6.02 -14.48
C ILE A 148 4.61 4.65 -14.13
N ARG A 149 4.49 3.78 -15.12
CA ARG A 149 4.00 2.42 -14.96
C ARG A 149 5.16 1.45 -14.92
N LEU A 150 5.21 0.64 -13.86
CA LEU A 150 6.14 -0.46 -13.69
C LEU A 150 5.36 -1.76 -13.56
N LYS A 151 5.83 -2.82 -14.22
CA LYS A 151 5.45 -4.18 -13.87
C LYS A 151 6.38 -4.71 -12.80
N PHE A 152 5.87 -5.52 -11.89
CA PHE A 152 6.68 -6.20 -10.90
C PHE A 152 6.37 -7.70 -10.87
N ARG A 153 7.36 -8.47 -10.49
CA ARG A 153 7.27 -9.90 -10.20
C ARG A 153 8.15 -10.24 -9.00
N PRO A 154 7.88 -11.35 -8.29
CA PRO A 154 8.71 -11.78 -7.16
C PRO A 154 10.20 -11.87 -7.53
N ASN A 155 11.04 -11.37 -6.62
CA ASN A 155 12.48 -11.58 -6.68
C ASN A 155 12.79 -12.94 -6.04
N PRO A 156 13.28 -13.96 -6.78
CA PRO A 156 13.51 -15.29 -6.26
C PRO A 156 14.58 -15.36 -5.16
N GLU A 157 15.43 -14.35 -5.08
CA GLU A 157 16.48 -14.25 -4.06
C GLU A 157 15.99 -13.65 -2.73
N TYR A 158 14.78 -13.09 -2.71
CA TYR A 158 14.18 -12.53 -1.50
C TYR A 158 13.42 -13.61 -0.71
N HIS A 159 13.70 -13.69 0.59
CA HIS A 159 13.05 -14.65 1.49
C HIS A 159 12.13 -13.94 2.49
N PRO A 160 10.80 -13.95 2.26
CA PRO A 160 9.84 -13.32 3.16
C PRO A 160 9.80 -14.05 4.51
N THR A 161 9.74 -13.26 5.60
CA THR A 161 9.83 -13.81 6.97
C THR A 161 8.47 -13.91 7.67
N THR A 162 7.48 -13.09 7.31
CA THR A 162 6.13 -13.12 7.88
C THR A 162 5.12 -13.71 6.92
N ASN A 163 3.95 -14.12 7.41
CA ASN A 163 2.89 -14.64 6.55
C ASN A 163 2.38 -13.58 5.57
N GLU A 164 2.22 -12.35 6.04
CA GLU A 164 1.81 -11.21 5.20
C GLU A 164 2.83 -10.96 4.09
N SER A 165 4.12 -10.96 4.41
CA SER A 165 5.18 -10.80 3.42
C SER A 165 5.26 -11.95 2.43
N LYS A 166 4.94 -13.19 2.84
CA LYS A 166 4.83 -14.35 1.93
C LYS A 166 3.70 -14.18 0.91
N VAL A 167 2.52 -13.74 1.37
CA VAL A 167 1.38 -13.46 0.48
C VAL A 167 1.75 -12.38 -0.51
N PHE A 168 2.26 -11.26 -0.02
CA PHE A 168 2.63 -10.13 -0.85
C PHE A 168 3.72 -10.49 -1.86
N HIS A 169 4.76 -11.18 -1.44
CA HIS A 169 5.83 -11.67 -2.31
C HIS A 169 5.38 -12.72 -3.34
N SER A 170 4.21 -13.35 -3.14
CA SER A 170 3.65 -14.30 -4.11
C SER A 170 2.83 -13.63 -5.22
N MET A 171 2.80 -12.29 -5.28
CA MET A 171 2.06 -11.53 -6.28
C MET A 171 2.97 -11.05 -7.40
N ASP A 172 2.43 -11.02 -8.60
CA ASP A 172 2.90 -10.21 -9.71
C ASP A 172 1.89 -9.11 -10.02
N GLY A 173 2.32 -8.01 -10.65
CA GLY A 173 1.37 -6.93 -10.89
C GLY A 173 1.97 -5.65 -11.43
N VAL A 174 1.31 -4.56 -11.09
CA VAL A 174 1.60 -3.20 -11.58
C VAL A 174 1.74 -2.23 -10.43
N LEU A 175 2.76 -1.40 -10.53
CA LEU A 175 3.02 -0.25 -9.66
C LEU A 175 2.94 1.02 -10.49
N LEU A 176 2.10 1.97 -10.09
CA LEU A 176 2.02 3.30 -10.65
C LEU A 176 2.63 4.31 -9.68
N ILE A 177 3.59 5.08 -10.16
CA ILE A 177 4.27 6.12 -9.39
C ILE A 177 3.98 7.46 -10.05
N ASP A 178 3.43 8.43 -9.32
CA ASP A 178 3.25 9.79 -9.81
C ASP A 178 4.60 10.36 -10.26
N ALA A 179 4.68 10.82 -11.52
CA ALA A 179 5.94 11.22 -12.11
C ALA A 179 6.48 12.56 -11.56
N LYS A 180 5.59 13.42 -11.02
CA LYS A 180 5.95 14.74 -10.51
C LYS A 180 6.39 14.68 -9.06
N GLN A 181 5.64 13.98 -8.23
CA GLN A 181 5.86 13.95 -6.78
C GLN A 181 6.58 12.69 -6.31
N THR A 182 6.71 11.67 -7.17
CA THR A 182 7.28 10.36 -6.82
C THR A 182 6.52 9.72 -5.65
N ARG A 183 5.17 9.83 -5.67
CA ARG A 183 4.29 9.21 -4.68
C ARG A 183 3.68 7.94 -5.27
N LEU A 184 3.30 7.00 -4.40
CA LEU A 184 2.54 5.82 -4.79
C LEU A 184 1.16 6.26 -5.30
N ALA A 185 0.88 6.05 -6.58
CA ALA A 185 -0.45 6.31 -7.13
C ALA A 185 -1.32 5.05 -7.10
N GLN A 186 -0.75 3.88 -7.41
CA GLN A 186 -1.44 2.60 -7.33
C GLN A 186 -0.45 1.44 -7.18
N LEU A 187 -0.82 0.47 -6.37
CA LEU A 187 -0.19 -0.85 -6.33
C LEU A 187 -1.29 -1.88 -6.52
N SER A 188 -1.15 -2.73 -7.54
CA SER A 188 -2.10 -3.82 -7.80
C SER A 188 -1.35 -5.10 -8.12
N GLY A 189 -1.81 -6.21 -7.54
CA GLY A 189 -1.20 -7.51 -7.72
C GLY A 189 -2.21 -8.64 -7.80
N THR A 190 -1.77 -9.74 -8.37
CA THR A 190 -2.51 -10.99 -8.47
C THR A 190 -1.65 -12.11 -7.91
N LEU A 191 -2.21 -12.98 -7.07
CA LEU A 191 -1.52 -14.17 -6.60
C LEU A 191 -1.18 -15.10 -7.76
N ALA A 192 0.10 -15.24 -8.07
CA ALA A 192 0.60 -16.07 -9.16
C ALA A 192 0.45 -17.57 -8.85
N SER A 193 0.48 -17.95 -7.57
CA SER A 193 0.33 -19.30 -7.07
C SER A 193 -0.51 -19.36 -5.80
N ASP A 194 -0.89 -20.57 -5.39
CA ASP A 194 -1.47 -20.79 -4.06
C ASP A 194 -0.43 -20.46 -2.98
N VAL A 195 -0.89 -19.88 -1.87
CA VAL A 195 -0.03 -19.59 -0.71
C VAL A 195 -0.52 -20.40 0.49
N ASP A 196 0.34 -21.29 0.98
CA ASP A 196 0.06 -22.15 2.12
C ASP A 196 0.69 -21.58 3.40
N PHE A 197 -0.05 -21.63 4.50
CA PHE A 197 0.41 -21.26 5.84
C PHE A 197 0.44 -22.49 6.75
N GLY A 198 1.55 -22.71 7.44
CA GLY A 198 1.71 -23.83 8.33
C GLY A 198 1.38 -25.17 7.67
N PHE A 199 2.01 -25.43 6.51
CA PHE A 199 1.77 -26.64 5.69
C PHE A 199 0.29 -26.83 5.28
N GLY A 200 -0.44 -25.70 5.09
CA GLY A 200 -1.86 -25.71 4.74
C GLY A 200 -2.84 -25.90 5.92
N ILE A 201 -2.32 -26.19 7.13
CA ILE A 201 -3.14 -26.41 8.33
C ILE A 201 -3.69 -25.07 8.85
N LEU A 202 -2.86 -24.03 8.85
CA LEU A 202 -3.23 -22.70 9.35
C LEU A 202 -3.95 -21.85 8.31
N GLY A 203 -3.96 -22.26 7.06
CA GLY A 203 -4.67 -21.58 6.00
C GLY A 203 -4.03 -21.77 4.63
N LYS A 204 -4.83 -21.47 3.61
CA LYS A 204 -4.42 -21.51 2.21
C LYS A 204 -5.14 -20.43 1.45
N LEU A 205 -4.40 -19.59 0.76
CA LEU A 205 -4.95 -18.64 -0.22
C LEU A 205 -4.80 -19.23 -1.61
N LYS A 206 -5.84 -19.09 -2.41
CA LYS A 206 -5.85 -19.62 -3.78
C LYS A 206 -5.26 -18.60 -4.75
N LYS A 207 -4.53 -19.10 -5.75
CA LYS A 207 -4.07 -18.33 -6.90
C LYS A 207 -5.21 -17.53 -7.53
N ARG A 208 -4.85 -16.44 -8.26
CA ARG A 208 -5.76 -15.46 -8.88
C ARG A 208 -6.50 -14.56 -7.89
N GLY A 209 -6.22 -14.66 -6.60
CA GLY A 209 -6.63 -13.61 -5.67
C GLY A 209 -5.99 -12.29 -6.07
N THR A 210 -6.75 -11.18 -6.01
CA THR A 210 -6.29 -9.86 -6.40
C THR A 210 -6.31 -8.89 -5.23
N PHE A 211 -5.40 -7.94 -5.28
CA PHE A 211 -5.29 -6.82 -4.37
C PHE A 211 -4.97 -5.56 -5.18
N ALA A 212 -5.63 -4.46 -4.86
CA ALA A 212 -5.27 -3.17 -5.39
C ALA A 212 -5.50 -2.08 -4.34
N VAL A 213 -4.53 -1.20 -4.19
CA VAL A 213 -4.63 0.04 -3.44
C VAL A 213 -4.33 1.21 -4.36
N THR A 214 -5.20 2.22 -4.33
CA THR A 214 -5.02 3.48 -5.07
C THR A 214 -4.93 4.61 -4.07
N GLN A 215 -3.95 5.47 -4.24
CA GLN A 215 -3.85 6.74 -3.53
C GLN A 215 -4.20 7.90 -4.45
N SER A 216 -4.77 8.94 -3.90
CA SER A 216 -5.09 10.18 -4.59
C SER A 216 -4.55 11.37 -3.82
N GLU A 217 -4.09 12.39 -4.55
CA GLU A 217 -3.75 13.68 -3.96
C GLU A 217 -5.06 14.38 -3.54
N VAL A 218 -5.32 14.44 -2.23
CA VAL A 218 -6.57 14.95 -1.66
C VAL A 218 -6.54 16.46 -1.42
N VAL A 219 -5.36 16.98 -1.14
CA VAL A 219 -4.99 18.40 -1.23
C VAL A 219 -3.56 18.49 -1.73
N PRO A 220 -3.08 19.63 -2.24
CA PRO A 220 -1.73 19.74 -2.79
C PRO A 220 -0.64 19.20 -1.85
N GLY A 221 0.06 18.15 -2.28
CA GLY A 221 1.14 17.49 -1.53
C GLY A 221 0.70 16.35 -0.60
N ASP A 222 -0.59 16.22 -0.27
CA ASP A 222 -1.10 15.17 0.62
C ASP A 222 -1.82 14.08 -0.15
N TRP A 223 -1.34 12.87 0.02
CA TRP A 223 -1.84 11.68 -0.65
C TRP A 223 -2.47 10.73 0.36
N GLU A 224 -3.69 10.28 0.07
CA GLU A 224 -4.43 9.36 0.92
C GLU A 224 -4.96 8.18 0.11
N VAL A 225 -5.15 7.05 0.78
CA VAL A 225 -5.80 5.89 0.15
C VAL A 225 -7.24 6.28 -0.20
N SER A 226 -7.55 6.23 -1.49
CA SER A 226 -8.87 6.54 -2.03
C SER A 226 -9.65 5.30 -2.45
N VAL A 227 -8.96 4.21 -2.83
CA VAL A 227 -9.61 2.94 -3.18
C VAL A 227 -8.77 1.78 -2.64
N LEU A 228 -9.45 0.81 -2.06
CA LEU A 228 -8.90 -0.49 -1.69
C LEU A 228 -9.80 -1.58 -2.24
N ASP A 229 -9.25 -2.43 -3.10
CA ASP A 229 -9.89 -3.62 -3.64
C ASP A 229 -9.19 -4.88 -3.20
N VAL A 230 -9.91 -5.81 -2.60
CA VAL A 230 -9.39 -7.12 -2.21
C VAL A 230 -10.37 -8.20 -2.67
N HIS A 231 -9.86 -9.11 -3.48
CA HIS A 231 -10.60 -10.31 -3.94
C HIS A 231 -9.71 -11.53 -3.73
N ILE A 232 -9.62 -11.99 -2.49
CA ILE A 232 -8.79 -13.13 -2.14
C ILE A 232 -9.71 -14.23 -1.62
N SER A 233 -9.65 -15.41 -2.24
CA SER A 233 -10.39 -16.59 -1.80
C SER A 233 -9.47 -17.58 -1.09
N GLY A 234 -9.95 -18.17 -0.02
CA GLY A 234 -9.19 -19.14 0.75
C GLY A 234 -9.62 -19.20 2.20
N ARG A 235 -8.95 -20.04 2.98
CA ARG A 235 -9.06 -20.06 4.43
C ARG A 235 -7.76 -19.52 4.99
N ALA A 236 -7.78 -18.32 5.56
CA ALA A 236 -6.61 -17.76 6.23
C ALA A 236 -7.03 -17.19 7.57
N LEU A 237 -6.57 -17.83 8.65
CA LEU A 237 -6.85 -17.40 10.02
C LEU A 237 -6.19 -16.07 10.39
N PHE A 238 -5.29 -15.54 9.53
CA PHE A 238 -4.46 -14.37 9.84
C PHE A 238 -4.97 -13.05 9.24
N PHE A 239 -5.95 -13.11 8.35
CA PHE A 239 -6.49 -11.90 7.68
C PHE A 239 -7.85 -11.51 8.25
N HIS A 240 -7.94 -11.34 9.57
CA HIS A 240 -9.18 -10.90 10.21
C HIS A 240 -9.63 -9.51 9.77
N THR A 241 -8.74 -8.71 9.19
CA THR A 241 -9.02 -7.32 8.74
C THR A 241 -9.23 -7.18 7.25
N ILE A 242 -8.80 -8.18 6.45
CA ILE A 242 -8.99 -8.17 5.00
C ILE A 242 -10.05 -9.24 4.69
N GLY A 243 -11.30 -8.81 4.48
CA GLY A 243 -12.37 -9.70 4.04
C GLY A 243 -12.00 -10.35 2.70
N GLU A 244 -12.49 -11.56 2.45
CA GLU A 244 -12.24 -12.31 1.20
C GLU A 244 -12.64 -11.52 -0.06
N GLN A 245 -13.62 -10.62 0.07
CA GLN A 245 -14.05 -9.69 -0.97
C GLN A 245 -14.42 -8.35 -0.32
N GLN A 246 -13.62 -7.34 -0.58
CA GLN A 246 -13.84 -5.99 -0.07
C GLN A 246 -13.52 -4.97 -1.15
N HIS A 247 -14.45 -4.07 -1.38
CA HIS A 247 -14.24 -2.85 -2.14
C HIS A 247 -14.51 -1.66 -1.22
N GLU A 248 -13.50 -0.82 -1.02
CA GLU A 248 -13.58 0.35 -0.16
C GLU A 248 -13.19 1.60 -0.96
N VAL A 249 -14.03 2.61 -0.88
CA VAL A 249 -13.81 3.91 -1.54
C VAL A 249 -13.88 5.00 -0.49
N ARG A 250 -12.81 5.76 -0.37
CA ARG A 250 -12.70 6.93 0.51
C ARG A 250 -12.70 8.21 -0.29
N GLY A 251 -13.49 9.17 0.14
CA GLY A 251 -13.61 10.45 -0.57
C GLY A 251 -14.09 11.58 0.30
N GLN A 252 -14.23 12.76 -0.30
CA GLN A 252 -14.66 13.99 0.39
C GLN A 252 -13.75 14.34 1.58
N PHE A 253 -12.46 14.18 1.42
CA PHE A 253 -11.48 14.49 2.44
C PHE A 253 -11.50 15.96 2.83
N LYS A 254 -11.57 16.22 4.14
CA LYS A 254 -11.48 17.54 4.74
C LYS A 254 -10.44 17.52 5.85
N PRO A 255 -9.48 18.45 5.88
CA PRO A 255 -8.46 18.45 6.92
C PRO A 255 -9.08 18.68 8.30
N VAL A 256 -8.54 18.00 9.29
CA VAL A 256 -8.92 18.12 10.70
C VAL A 256 -7.71 18.65 11.48
N PRO A 257 -7.89 19.69 12.31
CA PRO A 257 -6.80 20.19 13.17
C PRO A 257 -6.26 19.12 14.11
N SER A 258 -4.95 19.09 14.30
CA SER A 258 -4.30 18.12 15.20
C SER A 258 -4.64 18.33 16.69
N ASP A 259 -5.10 19.52 17.06
CA ASP A 259 -5.57 19.89 18.40
C ASP A 259 -7.08 19.74 18.60
N LEU A 260 -7.80 19.13 17.62
CA LEU A 260 -9.23 18.90 17.73
C LEU A 260 -9.56 18.06 18.97
N THR A 261 -10.39 18.60 19.87
CA THR A 261 -10.86 17.85 21.05
C THR A 261 -11.80 16.71 20.65
N LEU A 262 -11.80 15.63 21.42
CA LEU A 262 -12.67 14.47 21.15
C LEU A 262 -14.16 14.83 21.14
N ALA A 263 -14.60 15.76 21.99
CA ALA A 263 -15.99 16.24 22.01
C ALA A 263 -16.37 16.93 20.69
N LYS A 264 -15.48 17.77 20.16
CA LYS A 264 -15.68 18.40 18.85
C LYS A 264 -15.63 17.37 17.71
N ALA A 265 -14.71 16.40 17.79
CA ALA A 265 -14.62 15.32 16.81
C ALA A 265 -15.91 14.47 16.78
N ALA A 266 -16.47 14.14 17.96
CA ALA A 266 -17.74 13.43 18.08
C ALA A 266 -18.90 14.24 17.46
N THR A 267 -18.95 15.55 17.71
CA THR A 267 -19.94 16.45 17.07
C THR A 267 -19.78 16.49 15.56
N MET A 268 -18.55 16.52 15.05
CA MET A 268 -18.28 16.48 13.60
C MET A 268 -18.71 15.15 12.99
N ALA A 269 -18.44 14.03 13.67
CA ALA A 269 -18.80 12.69 13.20
C ALA A 269 -20.33 12.54 13.08
N THR A 270 -21.08 12.94 14.12
CA THR A 270 -22.54 12.73 14.23
C THR A 270 -23.40 13.79 13.53
N ARG A 271 -22.79 14.87 13.01
CA ARG A 271 -23.51 15.98 12.37
C ARG A 271 -24.39 15.48 11.21
N LYS A 272 -25.65 15.89 11.18
CA LYS A 272 -26.53 15.60 10.04
C LYS A 272 -25.92 16.20 8.76
N SER A 273 -25.87 15.39 7.70
CA SER A 273 -25.57 15.90 6.36
C SER A 273 -26.82 16.69 5.90
N ASN A 274 -26.63 17.95 5.62
CA ASN A 274 -27.66 18.75 4.94
C ASN A 274 -27.77 18.32 3.49
#